data_76bb307a42543b0c150872fa3d9f756a
#
_entry.id   76bb307a42543b0c150872fa3d9f756a
#
_cell.length_a   1.000
_cell.length_b   1.000
_cell.length_c   1.000
_cell.angle_alpha   90.00
_cell.angle_beta   90.00
_cell.angle_gamma   90.00
#
_symmetry.space_group_name_H-M   'P 1'
#
loop_
_entity.id
_entity.type
_entity.pdbx_description
1 polymer ?
#
loop_
_entity_poly.entity_id
_entity_poly.type
_entity_poly.pdbx_seq_one_letter_code
_entity_poly.pdbx_strand_id
1 'polypeptide(L)'
;DDIRNELEEAQSLREQAAEALALAERRQQDADKEAEAMIAQAKDDAKRIMKEARKDIADRLARREALAEARITRAEAEATEEVRRAAADAATAAAKRLLAEDTAVDQFESAAREIEKALG
;
A
#
# COMPACT_ATOMS: atom_id res chain seq x y z
N ASP A 1 -6.36 11.44 87.43
CA ASP A 1 -5.92 12.11 86.27
C ASP A 1 -5.20 11.28 85.21
N ASP A 2 -4.69 10.08 85.55
CA ASP A 2 -4.24 9.12 84.62
C ASP A 2 -5.37 8.62 83.72
N ILE A 3 -6.57 8.44 84.24
CA ILE A 3 -7.78 8.03 83.53
C ILE A 3 -8.19 9.09 82.49
N ARG A 4 -8.09 10.36 82.85
CA ARG A 4 -8.42 11.47 81.98
C ARG A 4 -7.44 11.53 80.82
N ASN A 5 -6.17 11.35 81.06
CA ASN A 5 -5.13 11.31 80.00
C ASN A 5 -5.33 10.10 79.10
N GLU A 6 -5.66 8.93 79.60
CA GLU A 6 -5.97 7.74 78.82
C GLU A 6 -7.21 7.94 77.95
N LEU A 7 -8.25 8.62 78.43
CA LEU A 7 -9.43 8.94 77.64
C LEU A 7 -9.15 9.93 76.56
N GLU A 8 -8.35 10.94 76.85
CA GLU A 8 -7.93 11.91 75.84
C GLU A 8 -7.06 11.27 74.75
N GLU A 9 -6.14 10.39 75.14
CA GLU A 9 -5.35 9.61 74.22
C GLU A 9 -6.23 8.69 73.35
N ALA A 10 -7.21 8.02 73.93
CA ALA A 10 -8.14 7.15 73.24
C ALA A 10 -9.00 7.93 72.24
N GLN A 11 -9.47 9.13 72.60
CA GLN A 11 -10.20 10.00 71.69
C GLN A 11 -9.34 10.50 70.56
N SER A 12 -8.10 10.89 70.83
CA SER A 12 -7.14 11.32 69.83
C SER A 12 -6.84 10.20 68.86
N LEU A 13 -6.62 8.98 69.33
CA LEU A 13 -6.41 7.80 68.46
C LEU A 13 -7.62 7.50 67.57
N ARG A 14 -8.86 7.64 68.16
CA ARG A 14 -10.09 7.49 67.40
C ARG A 14 -10.19 8.50 66.23
N GLU A 15 -9.91 9.76 66.50
CA GLU A 15 -9.95 10.82 65.54
C GLU A 15 -8.90 10.59 64.46
N GLN A 16 -7.69 10.21 64.82
CA GLN A 16 -6.63 9.87 63.87
C GLN A 16 -7.00 8.67 63.01
N ALA A 17 -7.60 7.64 63.62
CA ALA A 17 -8.07 6.47 62.87
C ALA A 17 -9.19 6.83 61.91
N ALA A 18 -10.14 7.68 62.32
CA ALA A 18 -11.22 8.16 61.47
C ALA A 18 -10.70 8.99 60.29
N GLU A 19 -9.73 9.87 60.54
CA GLU A 19 -9.07 10.66 59.47
C GLU A 19 -8.30 9.77 58.51
N ALA A 20 -7.57 8.79 59.04
CA ALA A 20 -6.83 7.83 58.22
C ALA A 20 -7.77 7.00 57.32
N LEU A 21 -8.89 6.56 57.90
CA LEU A 21 -9.92 5.82 57.17
C LEU A 21 -10.55 6.69 56.08
N ALA A 22 -10.94 7.92 56.40
CA ALA A 22 -11.50 8.86 55.43
C ALA A 22 -10.53 9.17 54.31
N LEU A 23 -9.23 9.33 54.60
CA LEU A 23 -8.20 9.55 53.61
C LEU A 23 -8.00 8.32 52.74
N ALA A 24 -8.00 7.12 53.32
CA ALA A 24 -7.88 5.88 52.57
C ALA A 24 -9.06 5.67 51.61
N GLU A 25 -10.29 5.94 52.06
CA GLU A 25 -11.50 5.88 51.24
C GLU A 25 -11.43 6.88 50.07
N ARG A 26 -10.98 8.09 50.35
CA ARG A 26 -10.81 9.14 49.30
C ARG A 26 -9.78 8.73 48.27
N ARG A 27 -8.64 8.20 48.70
CA ARG A 27 -7.60 7.69 47.82
C ARG A 27 -8.09 6.54 46.95
N GLN A 28 -8.90 5.66 47.53
CA GLN A 28 -9.49 4.55 46.80
C GLN A 28 -10.47 5.06 45.71
N GLN A 29 -11.33 6.03 46.05
CA GLN A 29 -12.24 6.65 45.12
C GLN A 29 -11.49 7.37 44.00
N ASP A 30 -10.42 8.09 44.33
CA ASP A 30 -9.57 8.76 43.32
C ASP A 30 -8.87 7.74 42.43
N ALA A 31 -8.37 6.65 43.00
CA ALA A 31 -7.76 5.57 42.22
C ALA A 31 -8.76 4.90 41.27
N ASP A 32 -9.98 4.67 41.72
CA ASP A 32 -11.06 4.12 40.90
C ASP A 32 -11.40 5.06 39.71
N LYS A 33 -11.49 6.36 39.98
CA LYS A 33 -11.73 7.36 38.94
C LYS A 33 -10.58 7.44 37.93
N GLU A 34 -9.34 7.40 38.43
CA GLU A 34 -8.17 7.37 37.54
C GLU A 34 -8.17 6.11 36.69
N ALA A 35 -8.49 4.95 37.28
CA ALA A 35 -8.57 3.69 36.54
C ALA A 35 -9.66 3.74 35.47
N GLU A 36 -10.84 4.27 35.79
CA GLU A 36 -11.90 4.46 34.79
C GLU A 36 -11.48 5.41 33.65
N ALA A 37 -10.81 6.51 33.99
CA ALA A 37 -10.30 7.47 33.00
C ALA A 37 -9.23 6.83 32.12
N MET A 38 -8.33 6.03 32.69
CA MET A 38 -7.32 5.29 31.93
C MET A 38 -7.94 4.27 30.97
N ILE A 39 -8.96 3.55 31.43
CA ILE A 39 -9.69 2.59 30.58
C ILE A 39 -10.40 3.32 29.44
N ALA A 40 -11.08 4.42 29.73
CA ALA A 40 -11.75 5.23 28.71
C ALA A 40 -10.74 5.77 27.66
N GLN A 41 -9.60 6.26 28.14
CA GLN A 41 -8.53 6.75 27.28
C GLN A 41 -7.95 5.62 26.41
N ALA A 42 -7.71 4.46 27.01
CA ALA A 42 -7.20 3.30 26.28
C ALA A 42 -8.18 2.83 25.20
N LYS A 43 -9.48 2.85 25.49
CA LYS A 43 -10.52 2.54 24.48
C LYS A 43 -10.52 3.54 23.33
N ASP A 44 -10.42 4.83 23.63
CA ASP A 44 -10.36 5.87 22.61
C ASP A 44 -9.10 5.75 21.76
N ASP A 45 -7.96 5.48 22.40
CA ASP A 45 -6.70 5.26 21.72
C ASP A 45 -6.76 4.03 20.80
N ALA A 46 -7.36 2.94 21.29
CA ALA A 46 -7.56 1.74 20.49
C ALA A 46 -8.41 2.00 19.26
N LYS A 47 -9.51 2.74 19.39
CA LYS A 47 -10.37 3.13 18.27
C LYS A 47 -9.62 3.99 17.25
N ARG A 48 -8.83 4.94 17.73
CA ARG A 48 -8.01 5.81 16.90
C ARG A 48 -6.96 5.00 16.13
N ILE A 49 -6.25 4.12 16.81
CA ILE A 49 -5.24 3.25 16.21
C ILE A 49 -5.87 2.34 15.15
N MET A 50 -7.02 1.74 15.43
CA MET A 50 -7.73 0.92 14.45
C MET A 50 -8.17 1.72 13.23
N LYS A 51 -8.68 2.92 13.44
CA LYS A 51 -9.09 3.82 12.34
C LYS A 51 -7.91 4.21 11.46
N GLU A 52 -6.78 4.58 12.07
CA GLU A 52 -5.55 4.91 11.36
C GLU A 52 -5.00 3.71 10.60
N ALA A 53 -5.00 2.52 11.21
CA ALA A 53 -4.54 1.30 10.57
C ALA A 53 -5.40 0.93 9.35
N ARG A 54 -6.73 1.06 9.46
CA ARG A 54 -7.65 0.82 8.33
C ARG A 54 -7.41 1.81 7.20
N LYS A 55 -7.19 3.07 7.53
CA LYS A 55 -6.87 4.09 6.54
C LYS A 55 -5.55 3.79 5.84
N ASP A 56 -4.51 3.43 6.59
CA ASP A 56 -3.21 3.06 6.01
C ASP A 56 -3.31 1.85 5.10
N ILE A 57 -4.08 0.83 5.49
CA ILE A 57 -4.32 -0.34 4.66
C ILE A 57 -5.05 0.04 3.38
N ALA A 58 -6.09 0.87 3.47
CA ALA A 58 -6.82 1.35 2.31
C ALA A 58 -5.92 2.14 1.35
N ASP A 59 -5.07 3.03 1.89
CA ASP A 59 -4.13 3.81 1.09
C ASP A 59 -3.08 2.92 0.40
N ARG A 60 -2.57 1.91 1.10
CA ARG A 60 -1.62 0.94 0.54
C ARG A 60 -2.25 0.10 -0.56
N LEU A 61 -3.50 -0.35 -0.36
CA LEU A 61 -4.24 -1.08 -1.38
C LEU A 61 -4.47 -0.22 -2.63
N ALA A 62 -4.90 1.02 -2.44
CA ALA A 62 -5.09 1.94 -3.55
C ALA A 62 -3.80 2.18 -4.35
N ARG A 63 -2.66 2.32 -3.66
CA ARG A 63 -1.35 2.45 -4.31
C ARG A 63 -0.96 1.20 -5.08
N ARG A 64 -1.19 0.01 -4.50
CA ARG A 64 -0.92 -1.26 -5.16
C ARG A 64 -1.77 -1.46 -6.41
N GLU A 65 -3.05 -1.12 -6.32
CA GLU A 65 -3.95 -1.18 -7.47
C GLU A 65 -3.49 -0.23 -8.57
N ALA A 66 -3.15 1.00 -8.23
CA ALA A 66 -2.64 1.97 -9.19
C ALA A 66 -1.33 1.50 -9.84
N LEU A 67 -0.40 0.93 -9.07
CA LEU A 67 0.84 0.36 -9.60
C LEU A 67 0.57 -0.85 -10.50
N ALA A 68 -0.35 -1.72 -10.12
CA ALA A 68 -0.73 -2.88 -10.92
C ALA A 68 -1.35 -2.45 -12.24
N GLU A 69 -2.26 -1.48 -12.22
CA GLU A 69 -2.86 -0.91 -13.44
C GLU A 69 -1.81 -0.25 -14.33
N ALA A 70 -0.88 0.50 -13.74
CA ALA A 70 0.22 1.12 -14.48
C ALA A 70 1.13 0.07 -15.14
N ARG A 71 1.41 -1.04 -14.44
CA ARG A 71 2.18 -2.15 -15.01
C ARG A 71 1.45 -2.84 -16.15
N ILE A 72 0.15 -3.08 -15.99
CA ILE A 72 -0.69 -3.67 -17.04
C ILE A 72 -0.70 -2.76 -18.28
N THR A 73 -0.94 -1.47 -18.09
CA THR A 73 -0.93 -0.50 -19.20
C THR A 73 0.41 -0.46 -19.90
N ARG A 74 1.51 -0.49 -19.16
CA ARG A 74 2.86 -0.53 -19.73
C ARG A 74 3.10 -1.82 -20.49
N ALA A 75 2.71 -2.97 -19.92
CA ALA A 75 2.86 -4.26 -20.58
C ALA A 75 2.05 -4.32 -21.88
N GLU A 76 0.82 -3.79 -21.88
CA GLU A 76 -0.01 -3.68 -23.09
C GLU A 76 0.64 -2.80 -24.15
N ALA A 77 1.18 -1.65 -23.74
CA ALA A 77 1.88 -0.74 -24.66
C ALA A 77 3.14 -1.39 -25.24
N GLU A 78 3.92 -2.07 -24.42
CA GLU A 78 5.12 -2.81 -24.87
C GLU A 78 4.75 -3.96 -25.81
N ALA A 79 3.71 -4.73 -25.49
CA ALA A 79 3.22 -5.80 -26.35
C ALA A 79 2.72 -5.27 -27.70
N THR A 80 1.98 -4.16 -27.69
CA THR A 80 1.51 -3.49 -28.91
C THR A 80 2.69 -3.02 -29.76
N GLU A 81 3.70 -2.44 -29.14
CA GLU A 81 4.90 -1.98 -29.82
C GLU A 81 5.71 -3.15 -30.44
N GLU A 82 5.84 -4.25 -29.70
CA GLU A 82 6.48 -5.47 -30.22
C GLU A 82 5.74 -6.04 -31.42
N VAL A 83 4.41 -6.11 -31.36
CA VAL A 83 3.60 -6.56 -32.51
C VAL A 83 3.77 -5.62 -33.69
N ARG A 84 3.78 -4.32 -33.45
CA ARG A 84 3.98 -3.31 -34.49
C ARG A 84 5.35 -3.45 -35.15
N ARG A 85 6.40 -3.67 -34.35
CA ARG A 85 7.75 -3.91 -34.86
C ARG A 85 7.83 -5.20 -35.70
N ALA A 86 7.25 -6.28 -35.18
CA ALA A 86 7.21 -7.56 -35.89
C ALA A 86 6.47 -7.44 -37.21
N ALA A 87 5.33 -6.73 -37.23
CA ALA A 87 4.58 -6.48 -38.44
C ALA A 87 5.36 -5.62 -39.44
N ALA A 88 6.05 -4.57 -38.95
CA ALA A 88 6.89 -3.72 -39.78
C ALA A 88 8.07 -4.49 -40.37
N ASP A 89 8.75 -5.31 -39.58
CA ASP A 89 9.85 -6.15 -40.00
C ASP A 89 9.40 -7.19 -41.05
N ALA A 90 8.24 -7.81 -40.81
CA ALA A 90 7.64 -8.76 -41.76
C ALA A 90 7.27 -8.06 -43.09
N ALA A 91 6.69 -6.87 -43.04
CA ALA A 91 6.36 -6.08 -44.19
C ALA A 91 7.62 -5.66 -45.00
N THR A 92 8.67 -5.25 -44.29
CA THR A 92 9.96 -4.91 -44.87
C THR A 92 10.60 -6.11 -45.56
N ALA A 93 10.60 -7.27 -44.91
CA ALA A 93 11.13 -8.51 -45.46
C ALA A 93 10.33 -8.96 -46.70
N ALA A 94 9.00 -8.85 -46.67
CA ALA A 94 8.14 -9.15 -47.79
C ALA A 94 8.39 -8.20 -48.98
N ALA A 95 8.54 -6.89 -48.70
CA ALA A 95 8.85 -5.90 -49.73
C ALA A 95 10.21 -6.17 -50.37
N LYS A 96 11.23 -6.50 -49.58
CA LYS A 96 12.55 -6.88 -50.11
C LYS A 96 12.49 -8.13 -51.01
N ARG A 97 11.71 -9.13 -50.62
CA ARG A 97 11.49 -10.32 -51.41
C ARG A 97 10.83 -10.01 -52.74
N LEU A 98 9.76 -9.22 -52.73
CA LEU A 98 9.04 -8.81 -53.94
C LEU A 98 9.94 -8.01 -54.88
N LEU A 99 10.73 -7.09 -54.35
CA LEU A 99 11.68 -6.32 -55.16
C LEU A 99 12.78 -7.20 -55.74
N ALA A 100 13.28 -8.17 -55.00
CA ALA A 100 14.27 -9.12 -55.51
C ALA A 100 13.68 -10.02 -56.61
N GLU A 101 12.44 -10.48 -56.44
CA GLU A 101 11.75 -11.25 -57.49
C GLU A 101 11.49 -10.42 -58.73
N ASP A 102 11.02 -9.18 -58.61
CA ASP A 102 10.84 -8.27 -59.74
C ASP A 102 12.15 -7.96 -60.45
N THR A 103 13.21 -7.71 -59.71
CA THR A 103 14.55 -7.49 -60.29
C THR A 103 15.05 -8.73 -61.01
N ALA A 104 14.85 -9.91 -60.46
CA ALA A 104 15.22 -11.17 -61.08
C ALA A 104 14.42 -11.43 -62.40
N VAL A 105 13.10 -11.13 -62.32
CA VAL A 105 12.23 -11.24 -63.52
C VAL A 105 12.65 -10.25 -64.59
N ASP A 106 12.92 -8.99 -64.26
CA ASP A 106 13.39 -7.97 -65.18
C ASP A 106 14.73 -8.34 -65.78
N GLN A 107 15.68 -8.86 -65.04
CA GLN A 107 16.94 -9.37 -65.47
C GLN A 107 16.78 -10.54 -66.47
N PHE A 108 15.88 -11.44 -66.14
CA PHE A 108 15.56 -12.58 -66.98
C PHE A 108 14.97 -12.13 -68.34
N GLU A 109 13.98 -11.21 -68.28
CA GLU A 109 13.39 -10.66 -69.51
C GLU A 109 14.40 -9.91 -70.35
N SER A 110 15.28 -9.13 -69.74
CA SER A 110 16.35 -8.41 -70.44
C SER A 110 17.34 -9.38 -71.07
N ALA A 111 17.71 -10.44 -70.37
CA ALA A 111 18.57 -11.48 -70.91
C ALA A 111 17.93 -12.23 -72.11
N ALA A 112 16.62 -12.54 -71.94
CA ALA A 112 15.86 -13.18 -73.03
C ALA A 112 15.78 -12.29 -74.25
N ARG A 113 15.56 -10.98 -74.08
CA ARG A 113 15.57 -10.01 -75.23
C ARG A 113 16.92 -9.90 -75.91
N GLU A 114 18.00 -9.90 -75.13
CA GLU A 114 19.37 -9.90 -75.69
C GLU A 114 19.67 -11.15 -76.47
N ILE A 115 19.22 -12.31 -76.01
CA ILE A 115 19.36 -13.57 -76.70
C ILE A 115 18.57 -13.56 -78.01
N GLU A 116 17.34 -13.07 -77.96
CA GLU A 116 16.54 -12.92 -79.25
C GLU A 116 17.18 -12.01 -80.22
N LYS A 117 17.75 -10.89 -79.78
CA LYS A 117 18.49 -9.98 -80.65
C LYS A 117 19.76 -10.61 -81.28
N ALA A 118 20.44 -11.45 -80.50
CA ALA A 118 21.63 -12.14 -80.94
C ALA A 118 21.34 -13.26 -81.97
N LEU A 119 20.16 -13.88 -81.86
CA LEU A 119 19.72 -14.94 -82.78
C LEU A 119 19.04 -14.43 -84.04
N GLY A 120 18.55 -13.23 -83.98
CA GLY A 120 17.95 -12.58 -85.15
C GLY A 120 18.93 -11.85 -85.99
#